data_ea75e4ebd37e908cb1adff0a00da4296
#
_entry.id   ea75e4ebd37e908cb1adff0a00da4296
#
_cell.length_a   1.000
_cell.length_b   1.000
_cell.length_c   1.000
_cell.angle_alpha   90.00
_cell.angle_beta   90.00
_cell.angle_gamma   90.00
#
_symmetry.space_group_name_H-M   'P 1'
#
loop_
_entity.id
_entity.type
_entity.pdbx_description
1 polymer ?
#
loop_
_entity_poly.entity_id
_entity_poly.type
_entity_poly.pdbx_seq_one_letter_code
_entity_poly.pdbx_strand_id
1 'polypeptide(L)'
;MPVNAPRFAVLAAVVLSAGAVSAAPASAPAPARPALASLERFKALAGEWVAAEDGDMVKKGDLVARYAVTASGTAVVETVFPGSEHEMVTVYHADGPDLVLTHYCMEGNQPRMRARGAQGSRFDFAYDGGTNIDPRRDRHMHSATFDLASADEIRSEWSELAEGKPVFVARLHLVRKAR
;
A
#
# COMPACT_ATOMS: atom_id res chain seq x y z
N MET A 1 -5.37 -60.42 -73.90
CA MET A 1 -4.22 -60.74 -73.07
C MET A 1 -3.99 -59.54 -72.15
N PRO A 2 -4.29 -59.64 -70.84
CA PRO A 2 -4.04 -58.49 -69.96
C PRO A 2 -2.65 -58.57 -69.35
N VAL A 3 -1.89 -57.50 -69.45
CA VAL A 3 -0.57 -57.32 -68.83
C VAL A 3 -0.68 -56.88 -67.42
N ASN A 4 -0.15 -57.76 -66.54
CA ASN A 4 -0.05 -57.49 -65.11
C ASN A 4 1.07 -56.48 -64.81
N ALA A 5 0.77 -55.36 -64.23
CA ALA A 5 1.73 -54.40 -63.65
C ALA A 5 2.03 -54.69 -62.20
N PRO A 6 3.29 -54.63 -61.72
CA PRO A 6 3.63 -54.87 -60.34
C PRO A 6 3.31 -53.63 -59.45
N ARG A 7 2.65 -53.86 -58.35
CA ARG A 7 2.41 -52.87 -57.29
C ARG A 7 3.67 -52.75 -56.42
N PHE A 8 4.35 -51.65 -56.47
CA PHE A 8 5.40 -51.29 -55.51
C PHE A 8 4.73 -50.73 -54.25
N ALA A 9 4.89 -51.44 -53.13
CA ALA A 9 4.50 -50.96 -51.80
C ALA A 9 5.63 -50.07 -51.27
N VAL A 10 5.34 -48.77 -51.09
CA VAL A 10 6.25 -47.82 -50.46
C VAL A 10 5.97 -47.91 -48.94
N LEU A 11 6.91 -48.49 -48.20
CA LEU A 11 6.91 -48.39 -46.73
C LEU A 11 7.40 -46.98 -46.32
N ALA A 12 6.51 -46.17 -45.79
CA ALA A 12 6.89 -44.91 -45.15
C ALA A 12 7.34 -45.20 -43.73
N ALA A 13 8.62 -45.05 -43.45
CA ALA A 13 9.19 -45.08 -42.11
C ALA A 13 8.89 -43.75 -41.38
N VAL A 14 8.01 -43.79 -40.38
CA VAL A 14 7.76 -42.65 -39.48
C VAL A 14 8.87 -42.63 -38.44
N VAL A 15 9.78 -41.69 -38.56
CA VAL A 15 10.80 -41.41 -37.53
C VAL A 15 10.15 -40.53 -36.45
N LEU A 16 9.81 -41.12 -35.29
CA LEU A 16 9.44 -40.34 -34.08
C LEU A 16 10.74 -39.72 -33.52
N SER A 17 10.96 -38.46 -33.72
CA SER A 17 11.97 -37.70 -32.99
C SER A 17 11.40 -37.32 -31.60
N ALA A 18 11.87 -37.99 -30.55
CA ALA A 18 11.62 -37.59 -29.17
C ALA A 18 12.37 -36.27 -28.87
N GLY A 19 11.65 -35.14 -28.98
CA GLY A 19 12.16 -33.84 -28.55
C GLY A 19 12.31 -33.83 -27.06
N ALA A 20 13.55 -33.76 -26.56
CA ALA A 20 13.82 -33.50 -25.15
C ALA A 20 13.30 -32.11 -24.79
N VAL A 21 12.21 -32.03 -24.01
CA VAL A 21 11.76 -30.76 -23.42
C VAL A 21 12.76 -30.40 -22.33
N SER A 22 13.67 -29.48 -22.65
CA SER A 22 14.58 -28.89 -21.68
C SER A 22 13.76 -27.99 -20.76
N ALA A 23 13.57 -28.40 -19.49
CA ALA A 23 12.97 -27.55 -18.48
C ALA A 23 13.86 -26.33 -18.28
N ALA A 24 13.36 -25.13 -18.54
CA ALA A 24 14.04 -23.89 -18.23
C ALA A 24 14.32 -23.85 -16.72
N PRO A 25 15.50 -23.39 -16.28
CA PRO A 25 15.80 -23.26 -14.84
C PRO A 25 14.77 -22.30 -14.21
N ALA A 26 14.21 -22.71 -13.07
CA ALA A 26 13.29 -21.85 -12.31
C ALA A 26 13.97 -20.51 -12.07
N SER A 27 13.32 -19.42 -12.47
CA SER A 27 13.79 -18.05 -12.17
C SER A 27 14.07 -17.91 -10.69
N ALA A 28 15.25 -17.41 -10.32
CA ALA A 28 15.51 -17.00 -8.95
C ALA A 28 14.41 -16.02 -8.49
N PRO A 29 13.95 -16.10 -7.22
CA PRO A 29 12.94 -15.18 -6.72
C PRO A 29 13.42 -13.74 -6.92
N ALA A 30 12.54 -12.90 -7.50
CA ALA A 30 12.84 -11.49 -7.70
C ALA A 30 13.21 -10.87 -6.35
N PRO A 31 14.23 -9.98 -6.27
CA PRO A 31 14.60 -9.32 -5.02
C PRO A 31 13.36 -8.66 -4.40
N ALA A 32 13.16 -8.88 -3.10
CA ALA A 32 12.04 -8.29 -2.37
C ALA A 32 12.07 -6.77 -2.58
N ARG A 33 10.98 -6.21 -3.13
CA ARG A 33 10.86 -4.76 -3.32
C ARG A 33 10.65 -4.13 -1.93
N PRO A 34 11.48 -3.19 -1.48
CA PRO A 34 11.35 -2.57 -0.15
C PRO A 34 9.94 -2.02 0.14
N ALA A 35 9.29 -1.46 -0.87
CA ALA A 35 7.93 -0.95 -0.76
C ALA A 35 6.88 -2.05 -0.44
N LEU A 36 7.06 -3.27 -0.94
CA LEU A 36 6.16 -4.37 -0.60
C LEU A 36 6.32 -4.78 0.87
N ALA A 37 7.55 -4.82 1.40
CA ALA A 37 7.78 -5.06 2.82
C ALA A 37 7.18 -3.95 3.69
N SER A 38 7.26 -2.69 3.26
CA SER A 38 6.62 -1.55 3.92
C SER A 38 5.09 -1.66 3.90
N LEU A 39 4.51 -2.04 2.76
CA LEU A 39 3.07 -2.25 2.64
C LEU A 39 2.58 -3.39 3.54
N GLU A 40 3.34 -4.48 3.69
CA GLU A 40 3.00 -5.59 4.60
C GLU A 40 2.91 -5.10 6.07
N ARG A 41 3.72 -4.12 6.47
CA ARG A 41 3.62 -3.50 7.79
C ARG A 41 2.28 -2.77 7.97
N PHE A 42 1.81 -2.03 6.96
CA PHE A 42 0.50 -1.37 6.99
C PHE A 42 -0.65 -2.37 6.87
N LYS A 43 -0.51 -3.47 6.14
CA LYS A 43 -1.51 -4.55 6.10
C LYS A 43 -1.72 -5.22 7.46
N ALA A 44 -0.66 -5.32 8.27
CA ALA A 44 -0.74 -5.85 9.63
C ALA A 44 -1.59 -4.97 10.58
N LEU A 45 -1.84 -3.71 10.20
CA LEU A 45 -2.70 -2.80 10.97
C LEU A 45 -4.20 -3.11 10.80
N ALA A 46 -4.61 -4.00 9.89
CA ALA A 46 -6.03 -4.31 9.64
C ALA A 46 -6.80 -4.52 10.95
N GLY A 47 -7.93 -3.80 11.11
CA GLY A 47 -8.74 -3.77 12.32
C GLY A 47 -9.09 -2.37 12.79
N GLU A 48 -9.61 -2.26 14.01
CA GLU A 48 -10.01 -1.01 14.65
C GLU A 48 -8.99 -0.57 15.71
N TRP A 49 -8.81 0.74 15.79
CA TRP A 49 -7.82 1.39 16.65
C TRP A 49 -8.47 2.51 17.45
N VAL A 50 -8.21 2.51 18.74
CA VAL A 50 -8.77 3.48 19.70
C VAL A 50 -7.66 4.35 20.27
N ALA A 51 -8.00 5.57 20.69
CA ALA A 51 -7.06 6.46 21.37
C ALA A 51 -6.57 5.82 22.67
N ALA A 52 -5.25 5.75 22.87
CA ALA A 52 -4.61 5.23 24.07
C ALA A 52 -4.72 6.19 25.26
N GLU A 53 -4.82 7.49 24.97
CA GLU A 53 -4.84 8.58 25.92
C GLU A 53 -5.68 9.76 25.40
N ASP A 54 -6.00 10.71 26.24
CA ASP A 54 -6.62 11.97 25.85
C ASP A 54 -5.64 12.81 25.03
N GLY A 55 -6.13 13.38 23.93
CA GLY A 55 -5.40 14.30 23.06
C GLY A 55 -6.25 15.50 22.67
N ASP A 56 -5.71 16.39 21.83
CA ASP A 56 -6.39 17.62 21.42
C ASP A 56 -7.70 17.34 20.65
N MET A 57 -7.75 16.22 19.92
CA MET A 57 -8.84 15.87 19.01
C MET A 57 -9.63 14.63 19.46
N VAL A 58 -9.16 13.89 20.45
CA VAL A 58 -9.69 12.58 20.83
C VAL A 58 -9.68 12.39 22.34
N LYS A 59 -10.58 11.53 22.83
CA LYS A 59 -10.57 11.03 24.21
C LYS A 59 -10.11 9.58 24.23
N LYS A 60 -9.48 9.18 25.32
CA LYS A 60 -9.09 7.79 25.52
C LYS A 60 -10.27 6.84 25.28
N GLY A 61 -10.04 5.85 24.42
CA GLY A 61 -11.04 4.86 24.04
C GLY A 61 -11.90 5.22 22.82
N ASP A 62 -11.83 6.47 22.33
CA ASP A 62 -12.51 6.86 21.09
C ASP A 62 -12.00 6.02 19.91
N LEU A 63 -12.91 5.59 19.04
CA LEU A 63 -12.55 4.94 17.79
C LEU A 63 -11.95 5.98 16.83
N VAL A 64 -10.66 5.88 16.57
CA VAL A 64 -9.90 6.88 15.77
C VAL A 64 -9.61 6.40 14.36
N ALA A 65 -9.27 5.13 14.19
CA ALA A 65 -8.93 4.62 12.86
C ALA A 65 -9.46 3.19 12.64
N ARG A 66 -9.76 2.90 11.38
CA ARG A 66 -10.03 1.55 10.88
C ARG A 66 -9.17 1.30 9.66
N TYR A 67 -8.37 0.23 9.69
CA TYR A 67 -7.56 -0.21 8.56
C TYR A 67 -8.16 -1.44 7.91
N ALA A 68 -8.21 -1.47 6.58
CA ALA A 68 -8.69 -2.59 5.79
C ALA A 68 -7.76 -2.86 4.59
N VAL A 69 -7.42 -4.12 4.38
CA VAL A 69 -6.69 -4.56 3.18
C VAL A 69 -7.69 -4.68 2.04
N THR A 70 -7.35 -4.14 0.87
CA THR A 70 -8.21 -4.14 -0.32
C THR A 70 -7.40 -4.39 -1.59
N ALA A 71 -8.06 -4.32 -2.76
CA ALA A 71 -7.42 -4.47 -4.08
C ALA A 71 -6.55 -5.73 -4.15
N SER A 72 -7.10 -6.90 -3.72
CA SER A 72 -6.38 -8.19 -3.70
C SER A 72 -5.04 -8.13 -2.95
N GLY A 73 -4.96 -7.31 -1.90
CA GLY A 73 -3.76 -7.18 -1.05
C GLY A 73 -2.73 -6.17 -1.55
N THR A 74 -3.04 -5.37 -2.57
CA THR A 74 -2.11 -4.36 -3.12
C THR A 74 -2.31 -2.97 -2.55
N ALA A 75 -3.36 -2.75 -1.74
CA ALA A 75 -3.61 -1.49 -1.06
C ALA A 75 -4.16 -1.70 0.36
N VAL A 76 -3.97 -0.69 1.20
CA VAL A 76 -4.58 -0.57 2.52
C VAL A 76 -5.37 0.72 2.57
N VAL A 77 -6.61 0.65 3.04
CA VAL A 77 -7.45 1.82 3.31
C VAL A 77 -7.49 2.04 4.80
N GLU A 78 -7.19 3.26 5.21
CA GLU A 78 -7.42 3.77 6.56
C GLU A 78 -8.63 4.71 6.50
N THR A 79 -9.64 4.46 7.35
CA THR A 79 -10.70 5.42 7.63
C THR A 79 -10.37 6.07 8.96
N VAL A 80 -10.15 7.38 8.95
CA VAL A 80 -9.86 8.19 10.15
C VAL A 80 -11.16 8.79 10.66
N PHE A 81 -11.40 8.77 11.97
CA PHE A 81 -12.62 9.21 12.65
C PHE A 81 -13.90 8.61 12.09
N PRO A 82 -13.98 7.25 11.94
CA PRO A 82 -15.07 6.60 11.22
C PRO A 82 -16.45 6.91 11.82
N GLY A 83 -17.37 7.34 10.96
CA GLY A 83 -18.74 7.68 11.32
C GLY A 83 -18.93 9.07 11.94
N SER A 84 -17.89 9.89 12.02
CA SER A 84 -17.97 11.28 12.47
C SER A 84 -18.11 12.25 11.27
N GLU A 85 -18.44 13.53 11.58
CA GLU A 85 -18.42 14.60 10.57
C GLU A 85 -17.02 14.94 10.05
N HIS A 86 -15.99 14.44 10.71
CA HIS A 86 -14.57 14.60 10.35
C HIS A 86 -14.00 13.31 9.74
N GLU A 87 -14.85 12.40 9.26
CA GLU A 87 -14.38 11.17 8.62
C GLU A 87 -13.54 11.48 7.38
N MET A 88 -12.35 10.90 7.33
CA MET A 88 -11.41 11.03 6.21
C MET A 88 -10.88 9.65 5.81
N VAL A 89 -10.31 9.56 4.61
CA VAL A 89 -9.76 8.31 4.09
C VAL A 89 -8.31 8.50 3.66
N THR A 90 -7.44 7.56 4.00
CA THR A 90 -6.09 7.46 3.46
C THR A 90 -5.91 6.12 2.77
N VAL A 91 -5.35 6.13 1.56
CA VAL A 91 -5.07 4.90 0.80
C VAL A 91 -3.56 4.75 0.65
N TYR A 92 -3.03 3.62 1.11
CA TYR A 92 -1.60 3.26 1.04
C TYR A 92 -1.38 2.20 -0.03
N HIS A 93 -0.32 2.35 -0.83
CA HIS A 93 0.10 1.36 -1.83
C HIS A 93 1.60 1.47 -2.12
N ALA A 94 2.17 0.42 -2.72
CA ALA A 94 3.56 0.44 -3.18
C ALA A 94 3.65 1.09 -4.56
N ASP A 95 4.64 1.98 -4.77
CA ASP A 95 4.99 2.59 -6.06
C ASP A 95 6.50 2.45 -6.29
N GLY A 96 6.88 1.50 -7.14
CA GLY A 96 8.28 1.15 -7.35
C GLY A 96 8.96 0.70 -6.04
N PRO A 97 10.00 1.41 -5.57
CA PRO A 97 10.69 1.12 -4.31
C PRO A 97 10.04 1.77 -3.08
N ASP A 98 9.08 2.67 -3.26
CA ASP A 98 8.54 3.55 -2.23
C ASP A 98 7.13 3.15 -1.81
N LEU A 99 6.76 3.48 -0.58
CA LEU A 99 5.38 3.44 -0.11
C LEU A 99 4.75 4.82 -0.33
N VAL A 100 3.57 4.84 -0.92
CA VAL A 100 2.82 6.08 -1.21
C VAL A 100 1.51 6.05 -0.46
N LEU A 101 1.08 7.20 0.04
CA LEU A 101 -0.27 7.44 0.52
C LEU A 101 -0.94 8.57 -0.25
N THR A 102 -2.27 8.48 -0.38
CA THR A 102 -3.13 9.60 -0.75
C THR A 102 -4.16 9.79 0.34
N HIS A 103 -4.19 10.99 0.91
CA HIS A 103 -5.12 11.35 1.98
C HIS A 103 -6.27 12.17 1.41
N TYR A 104 -7.50 11.70 1.59
CA TYR A 104 -8.73 12.40 1.20
C TYR A 104 -9.20 13.21 2.40
N CYS A 105 -8.82 14.49 2.39
CA CYS A 105 -8.94 15.40 3.51
C CYS A 105 -10.31 16.09 3.58
N MET A 106 -10.77 16.41 4.77
CA MET A 106 -11.96 17.25 5.00
C MET A 106 -11.81 18.68 4.44
N GLU A 107 -10.58 19.13 4.18
CA GLU A 107 -10.29 20.39 3.46
C GLU A 107 -10.67 20.35 1.96
N GLY A 108 -11.22 19.23 1.48
CA GLY A 108 -11.64 19.06 0.10
C GLY A 108 -10.52 18.77 -0.90
N ASN A 109 -9.32 18.55 -0.41
CA ASN A 109 -8.15 18.24 -1.23
C ASN A 109 -7.60 16.83 -0.97
N GLN A 110 -6.69 16.37 -1.82
CA GLN A 110 -6.13 15.02 -1.78
C GLN A 110 -4.60 15.10 -1.89
N PRO A 111 -3.90 15.45 -0.79
CA PRO A 111 -2.45 15.39 -0.76
C PRO A 111 -1.95 13.96 -0.92
N ARG A 112 -0.94 13.80 -1.76
CA ARG A 112 -0.17 12.57 -1.90
C ARG A 112 1.17 12.76 -1.20
N MET A 113 1.60 11.73 -0.48
CA MET A 113 2.87 11.72 0.22
C MET A 113 3.61 10.42 -0.05
N ARG A 114 4.94 10.46 0.04
CA ARG A 114 5.83 9.35 -0.28
C ARG A 114 6.83 9.11 0.84
N ALA A 115 6.95 7.84 1.26
CA ALA A 115 8.00 7.37 2.16
C ALA A 115 9.06 6.61 1.35
N ARG A 116 10.29 7.12 1.35
CA ARG A 116 11.45 6.50 0.68
C ARG A 116 12.14 5.53 1.61
N GLY A 117 11.57 4.32 1.72
CA GLY A 117 12.05 3.29 2.62
C GLY A 117 11.59 3.49 4.07
N ALA A 118 11.64 2.40 4.85
CA ALA A 118 11.40 2.42 6.28
C ALA A 118 12.74 2.47 7.02
N GLN A 119 12.81 3.25 8.08
CA GLN A 119 13.92 3.22 9.03
C GLN A 119 13.48 2.42 10.29
N GLY A 120 13.68 1.10 10.23
CA GLY A 120 13.18 0.23 11.30
C GLY A 120 11.65 0.19 11.35
N SER A 121 11.05 0.68 12.45
CA SER A 121 9.60 0.80 12.64
C SER A 121 9.01 2.12 12.10
N ARG A 122 9.87 3.08 11.75
CA ARG A 122 9.48 4.44 11.40
C ARG A 122 9.32 4.61 9.89
N PHE A 123 8.23 5.31 9.51
CA PHE A 123 7.88 5.71 8.15
C PHE A 123 7.69 7.22 8.14
N ASP A 124 8.54 7.93 7.38
CA ASP A 124 8.43 9.36 7.19
C ASP A 124 7.91 9.65 5.77
N PHE A 125 6.69 10.14 5.68
CA PHE A 125 6.04 10.52 4.45
C PHE A 125 6.20 12.02 4.22
N ALA A 126 6.74 12.39 3.06
CA ALA A 126 6.85 13.76 2.61
C ALA A 126 5.90 14.05 1.45
N TYR A 127 5.44 15.28 1.34
CA TYR A 127 4.58 15.73 0.24
C TYR A 127 5.16 15.39 -1.14
N ASP A 128 4.34 14.79 -1.99
CA ASP A 128 4.67 14.34 -3.34
C ASP A 128 3.57 14.75 -4.34
N GLY A 129 2.95 15.92 -4.13
CA GLY A 129 1.88 16.43 -4.96
C GLY A 129 0.48 16.17 -4.40
N GLY A 130 -0.53 16.26 -5.25
CA GLY A 130 -1.93 16.05 -4.86
C GLY A 130 -2.89 16.68 -5.85
N THR A 131 -4.18 16.53 -5.59
CA THR A 131 -5.26 17.15 -6.36
C THR A 131 -5.99 18.19 -5.52
N ASN A 132 -6.53 19.22 -6.18
CA ASN A 132 -7.21 20.36 -5.54
C ASN A 132 -6.31 21.10 -4.53
N ILE A 133 -5.02 21.25 -4.82
CA ILE A 133 -4.04 21.89 -3.95
C ILE A 133 -3.13 22.83 -4.75
N ASP A 134 -3.05 24.11 -4.38
CA ASP A 134 -1.87 24.92 -4.62
C ASP A 134 -1.03 24.91 -3.34
N PRO A 135 0.11 24.19 -3.29
CA PRO A 135 0.85 23.95 -2.05
C PRO A 135 1.50 25.22 -1.47
N ARG A 136 1.53 26.31 -2.24
CA ARG A 136 2.05 27.61 -1.77
C ARG A 136 1.00 28.43 -1.04
N ARG A 137 -0.29 28.09 -1.21
CA ARG A 137 -1.41 28.88 -0.71
C ARG A 137 -2.37 28.07 0.15
N ASP A 138 -2.76 26.89 -0.37
CA ASP A 138 -3.88 26.16 0.19
C ASP A 138 -3.47 25.37 1.43
N ARG A 139 -4.40 25.27 2.36
CA ARG A 139 -4.27 24.43 3.54
C ARG A 139 -4.27 22.95 3.15
N HIS A 140 -3.29 22.16 3.60
CA HIS A 140 -3.19 20.74 3.26
C HIS A 140 -2.27 20.00 4.21
N MET A 141 -2.52 18.71 4.42
CA MET A 141 -1.56 17.81 5.08
C MET A 141 -0.31 17.67 4.21
N HIS A 142 0.86 17.99 4.78
CA HIS A 142 2.12 18.09 4.07
C HIS A 142 3.12 16.99 4.40
N SER A 143 3.06 16.45 5.59
CA SER A 143 3.87 15.30 5.98
C SER A 143 3.14 14.43 6.99
N ALA A 144 3.53 13.17 7.05
CA ALA A 144 3.07 12.26 8.07
C ALA A 144 4.22 11.36 8.53
N THR A 145 4.27 11.07 9.81
CA THR A 145 5.19 10.11 10.39
C THR A 145 4.40 9.03 11.08
N PHE A 146 4.79 7.77 10.89
CA PHE A 146 4.26 6.63 11.62
C PHE A 146 5.40 5.90 12.32
N ASP A 147 5.22 5.56 13.58
CA ASP A 147 6.03 4.59 14.30
C ASP A 147 5.17 3.36 14.61
N LEU A 148 5.57 2.22 14.03
CA LEU A 148 4.92 0.93 14.11
C LEU A 148 5.84 -0.07 14.84
N ALA A 149 6.38 0.34 15.98
CA ALA A 149 7.31 -0.47 16.78
C ALA A 149 6.65 -1.74 17.36
N SER A 150 5.33 -1.71 17.57
CA SER A 150 4.52 -2.81 18.09
C SER A 150 3.42 -3.18 17.11
N ALA A 151 2.95 -4.42 17.17
CA ALA A 151 1.80 -4.88 16.37
C ALA A 151 0.46 -4.29 16.85
N ASP A 152 0.43 -3.81 18.10
CA ASP A 152 -0.79 -3.37 18.77
C ASP A 152 -0.75 -1.89 19.18
N GLU A 153 0.24 -1.14 18.67
CA GLU A 153 0.42 0.29 18.95
C GLU A 153 0.82 1.05 17.68
N ILE A 154 0.19 2.20 17.46
CA ILE A 154 0.51 3.15 16.39
C ILE A 154 0.77 4.50 17.04
N ARG A 155 1.91 5.11 16.72
CA ARG A 155 2.14 6.53 16.96
C ARG A 155 2.24 7.22 15.62
N SER A 156 1.47 8.27 15.42
CA SER A 156 1.53 9.06 14.20
C SER A 156 1.49 10.55 14.49
N GLU A 157 2.17 11.29 13.62
CA GLU A 157 2.17 12.74 13.59
C GLU A 157 1.89 13.20 12.16
N TRP A 158 0.94 14.11 12.01
CA TRP A 158 0.57 14.70 10.74
C TRP A 158 0.76 16.20 10.81
N SER A 159 1.53 16.78 9.90
CA SER A 159 1.75 18.23 9.84
C SER A 159 0.99 18.85 8.68
N GLU A 160 0.29 19.92 8.98
CA GLU A 160 -0.48 20.71 8.04
C GLU A 160 0.22 22.04 7.75
N LEU A 161 0.26 22.41 6.47
CA LEU A 161 0.73 23.71 6.02
C LEU A 161 -0.42 24.56 5.47
N ALA A 162 -0.32 25.87 5.62
CA ALA A 162 -1.06 26.88 4.89
C ALA A 162 -0.09 28.02 4.52
N GLU A 163 -0.19 28.54 3.30
CA GLU A 163 0.73 29.58 2.79
C GLU A 163 2.21 29.20 2.96
N GLY A 164 2.51 27.89 2.84
CA GLY A 164 3.86 27.35 3.00
C GLY A 164 4.39 27.33 4.43
N LYS A 165 3.54 27.58 5.45
CA LYS A 165 3.93 27.61 6.87
C LYS A 165 3.16 26.53 7.65
N PRO A 166 3.81 25.89 8.64
CA PRO A 166 3.11 24.99 9.55
C PRO A 166 2.01 25.72 10.32
N VAL A 167 0.79 25.16 10.31
CA VAL A 167 -0.37 25.73 10.99
C VAL A 167 -1.00 24.78 12.00
N PHE A 168 -0.79 23.46 11.84
CA PHE A 168 -1.33 22.45 12.73
C PHE A 168 -0.49 21.17 12.72
N VAL A 169 -0.47 20.47 13.86
CA VAL A 169 0.14 19.16 14.00
C VAL A 169 -0.80 18.27 14.79
N ALA A 170 -1.33 17.22 14.15
CA ALA A 170 -2.09 16.17 14.80
C ALA A 170 -1.15 15.08 15.30
N ARG A 171 -1.22 14.75 16.60
CA ARG A 171 -0.49 13.63 17.21
C ARG A 171 -1.49 12.60 17.72
N LEU A 172 -1.33 11.37 17.24
CA LEU A 172 -2.20 10.26 17.62
C LEU A 172 -1.37 9.13 18.21
N HIS A 173 -1.77 8.70 19.40
CA HIS A 173 -1.29 7.48 20.02
C HIS A 173 -2.47 6.51 20.12
N LEU A 174 -2.41 5.45 19.33
CA LEU A 174 -3.50 4.50 19.17
C LEU A 174 -3.07 3.11 19.66
N VAL A 175 -4.02 2.41 20.24
CA VAL A 175 -3.88 0.98 20.57
C VAL A 175 -4.97 0.19 19.86
N ARG A 176 -4.65 -1.07 19.57
CA ARG A 176 -5.61 -1.96 18.91
C ARG A 176 -6.84 -2.14 19.81
N LYS A 177 -8.03 -1.95 19.23
CA LYS A 177 -9.28 -2.20 19.95
C LYS A 177 -9.41 -3.69 20.29
N ALA A 178 -9.63 -3.98 21.56
CA ALA A 178 -9.90 -5.34 22.01
C ALA A 178 -11.17 -5.90 21.33
N ARG A 179 -11.11 -7.19 20.97
CA ARG A 179 -12.26 -7.91 20.38
C ARG A 179 -13.34 -8.17 21.42
#